data_88e77247c5556510aac8b2a0092bccc8
#
_entry.id   88e77247c5556510aac8b2a0092bccc8
#
_cell.length_a   1.000
_cell.length_b   1.000
_cell.length_c   1.000
_cell.angle_alpha   90.00
_cell.angle_beta   90.00
_cell.angle_gamma   90.00
#
_symmetry.space_group_name_H-M   'P 1'
#
loop_
_entity.id
_entity.type
_entity.pdbx_description
1 polymer ?
#
loop_
_entity_poly.entity_id
_entity_poly.type
_entity_poly.pdbx_seq_one_letter_code
_entity_poly.pdbx_strand_id
1 'polypeptide(L)'
;MHQNTSESAMVSVIIPVYNVQMYLAECVDSVINQTYKNLEIILVDDGSTDEGGKICDQYSEIDSRIHVIHKKNGGLSDARNVGLDYAVGEYIFFRRQ
;
A
#
# COMPACT_ATOMS: atom_id res chain seq x y z
N MET A 1 -1.23 15.43 31.26
CA MET A 1 -1.05 15.40 29.82
C MET A 1 -1.98 14.36 29.20
N HIS A 2 -2.60 14.72 28.21
CA HIS A 2 -3.50 13.79 27.57
C HIS A 2 -2.79 13.07 26.45
N GLN A 3 -3.25 11.90 26.16
CA GLN A 3 -2.78 11.12 25.05
C GLN A 3 -3.55 11.55 23.80
N ASN A 4 -2.82 11.85 22.76
CA ASN A 4 -3.46 12.13 21.50
C ASN A 4 -3.78 10.80 20.81
N THR A 5 -5.05 10.41 20.89
CA THR A 5 -5.44 9.10 20.37
C THR A 5 -5.24 8.99 18.86
N SER A 6 -5.27 10.11 18.13
CA SER A 6 -5.06 10.05 16.68
C SER A 6 -3.64 9.63 16.33
N GLU A 7 -2.68 9.80 17.24
CA GLU A 7 -1.30 9.38 16.99
C GLU A 7 -1.14 7.87 17.07
N SER A 8 -2.05 7.18 17.73
CA SER A 8 -1.99 5.73 17.81
C SER A 8 -2.93 5.06 16.82
N ALA A 9 -3.73 5.83 16.13
CA ALA A 9 -4.66 5.27 15.15
C ALA A 9 -3.89 4.73 13.95
N MET A 10 -4.26 3.54 13.49
CA MET A 10 -3.64 2.95 12.31
C MET A 10 -4.26 3.55 11.05
N VAL A 11 -3.42 3.90 10.12
CA VAL A 11 -3.83 4.41 8.82
C VAL A 11 -3.46 3.38 7.76
N SER A 12 -4.46 2.97 6.98
CA SER A 12 -4.23 2.04 5.88
C SER A 12 -4.01 2.85 4.61
N VAL A 13 -2.87 2.61 3.95
CA VAL A 13 -2.55 3.26 2.68
C VAL A 13 -2.64 2.20 1.59
N ILE A 14 -3.57 2.37 0.68
CA ILE A 14 -3.82 1.42 -0.40
C ILE A 14 -3.19 1.96 -1.67
N ILE A 15 -2.29 1.18 -2.24
CA ILE A 15 -1.53 1.55 -3.43
C ILE A 15 -1.83 0.54 -4.53
N PRO A 16 -2.71 0.87 -5.48
CA PRO A 16 -2.90 -0.01 -6.64
C PRO A 16 -1.66 0.02 -7.53
N VAL A 17 -1.24 -1.16 -7.99
CA VAL A 17 -0.03 -1.31 -8.79
C VAL A 17 -0.40 -2.03 -10.08
N TYR A 18 -0.20 -1.37 -11.22
CA TYR A 18 -0.39 -2.00 -12.51
C TYR A 18 0.59 -1.41 -13.51
N ASN A 19 1.61 -2.19 -13.87
CA ASN A 19 2.60 -1.81 -14.88
C ASN A 19 3.21 -0.42 -14.63
N VAL A 20 3.57 -0.17 -13.35
CA VAL A 20 4.16 1.10 -12.94
C VAL A 20 5.57 0.87 -12.36
N GLN A 21 6.27 -0.14 -12.87
CA GLN A 21 7.58 -0.52 -12.39
C GLN A 21 8.53 0.68 -12.26
N MET A 22 8.49 1.60 -13.22
CA MET A 22 9.41 2.74 -13.24
C MET A 22 9.16 3.73 -12.09
N TYR A 23 7.95 3.76 -11.55
CA TYR A 23 7.56 4.74 -10.54
C TYR A 23 7.28 4.13 -9.18
N LEU A 24 7.25 2.81 -9.12
CA LEU A 24 6.78 2.10 -7.92
C LEU A 24 7.68 2.38 -6.72
N ALA A 25 8.99 2.30 -6.92
CA ALA A 25 9.92 2.51 -5.81
C ALA A 25 9.79 3.90 -5.21
N GLU A 26 9.68 4.91 -6.05
CA GLU A 26 9.52 6.28 -5.59
C GLU A 26 8.26 6.43 -4.76
N CYS A 27 7.17 5.84 -5.24
CA CYS A 27 5.89 5.91 -4.55
C CYS A 27 5.96 5.21 -3.18
N VAL A 28 6.45 3.98 -3.15
CA VAL A 28 6.49 3.21 -1.91
C VAL A 28 7.46 3.84 -0.91
N ASP A 29 8.63 4.29 -1.40
CA ASP A 29 9.60 4.94 -0.53
C ASP A 29 9.01 6.18 0.12
N SER A 30 8.22 6.96 -0.62
CA SER A 30 7.62 8.16 -0.05
C SER A 30 6.65 7.83 1.06
N VAL A 31 5.94 6.71 0.96
CA VAL A 31 5.01 6.29 2.01
C VAL A 31 5.77 5.74 3.22
N ILE A 32 6.80 4.93 2.98
CA ILE A 32 7.61 4.38 4.06
C ILE A 32 8.23 5.50 4.90
N ASN A 33 8.63 6.59 4.24
CA ASN A 33 9.35 7.68 4.89
C ASN A 33 8.44 8.75 5.48
N GLN A 34 7.14 8.51 5.53
CA GLN A 34 6.22 9.43 6.17
C GLN A 34 6.55 9.62 7.64
N THR A 35 6.26 10.82 8.14
CA THR A 35 6.45 11.12 9.55
C THR A 35 5.58 10.23 10.42
N TYR A 36 4.32 10.05 10.01
CA TYR A 36 3.41 9.18 10.74
C TYR A 36 3.82 7.74 10.52
N LYS A 37 4.02 6.98 11.59
CA LYS A 37 4.59 5.65 11.49
C LYS A 37 3.60 4.50 11.63
N ASN A 38 2.44 4.74 12.22
CA ASN A 38 1.47 3.66 12.43
C ASN A 38 0.66 3.42 11.17
N LEU A 39 1.32 2.84 10.18
CA LEU A 39 0.74 2.62 8.85
C LEU A 39 0.60 1.14 8.56
N GLU A 40 -0.46 0.81 7.84
CA GLU A 40 -0.62 -0.46 7.15
C GLU A 40 -0.56 -0.13 5.66
N ILE A 41 0.46 -0.62 4.96
CA ILE A 41 0.68 -0.29 3.55
C ILE A 41 0.30 -1.50 2.72
N ILE A 42 -0.73 -1.34 1.90
CA ILE A 42 -1.29 -2.44 1.12
C ILE A 42 -1.01 -2.19 -0.35
N LEU A 43 -0.11 -3.00 -0.91
CA LEU A 43 0.22 -2.94 -2.33
C LEU A 43 -0.65 -3.96 -3.06
N VAL A 44 -1.56 -3.48 -3.89
CA VAL A 44 -2.45 -4.36 -4.63
C VAL A 44 -1.92 -4.46 -6.06
N ASP A 45 -1.24 -5.55 -6.36
CA ASP A 45 -0.69 -5.80 -7.68
C ASP A 45 -1.82 -6.34 -8.57
N ASP A 46 -2.32 -5.49 -9.44
CA ASP A 46 -3.48 -5.76 -10.27
C ASP A 46 -3.06 -6.46 -11.57
N GLY A 47 -2.31 -7.55 -11.42
CA GLY A 47 -1.91 -8.35 -12.56
C GLY A 47 -0.82 -7.71 -13.41
N SER A 48 0.15 -7.04 -12.77
CA SER A 48 1.24 -6.40 -13.51
C SER A 48 1.99 -7.42 -14.36
N THR A 49 2.27 -7.04 -15.59
CA THR A 49 3.05 -7.88 -16.52
C THR A 49 4.52 -7.49 -16.53
N ASP A 50 4.88 -6.39 -15.88
CA ASP A 50 6.27 -5.98 -15.71
C ASP A 50 6.82 -6.55 -14.39
N GLU A 51 7.92 -5.99 -13.87
CA GLU A 51 8.54 -6.45 -12.64
C GLU A 51 7.88 -5.88 -11.38
N GLY A 52 6.78 -5.15 -11.54
CA GLY A 52 6.12 -4.50 -10.40
C GLY A 52 5.73 -5.45 -9.30
N GLY A 53 5.18 -6.62 -9.66
CA GLY A 53 4.78 -7.60 -8.64
C GLY A 53 5.96 -8.08 -7.80
N LYS A 54 7.10 -8.34 -8.46
CA LYS A 54 8.30 -8.78 -7.77
C LYS A 54 8.84 -7.66 -6.86
N ILE A 55 8.79 -6.42 -7.33
CA ILE A 55 9.24 -5.29 -6.52
C ILE A 55 8.36 -5.15 -5.28
N CYS A 56 7.06 -5.33 -5.41
CA CYS A 56 6.15 -5.32 -4.27
C CYS A 56 6.59 -6.35 -3.22
N ASP A 57 6.88 -7.57 -3.65
CA ASP A 57 7.29 -8.63 -2.74
C ASP A 57 8.60 -8.27 -2.04
N GLN A 58 9.54 -7.67 -2.75
CA GLN A 58 10.79 -7.25 -2.14
C GLN A 58 10.56 -6.22 -1.04
N TYR A 59 9.64 -5.28 -1.26
CA TYR A 59 9.32 -4.29 -0.25
C TYR A 59 8.69 -4.92 0.99
N SER A 60 7.84 -5.91 0.80
CA SER A 60 7.20 -6.56 1.95
C SER A 60 8.23 -7.29 2.83
N GLU A 61 9.36 -7.66 2.27
CA GLU A 61 10.42 -8.32 3.04
C GLU A 61 11.23 -7.35 3.88
N ILE A 62 11.31 -6.09 3.48
CA ILE A 62 12.12 -5.11 4.20
C ILE A 62 11.32 -4.22 5.15
N ASP A 63 10.00 -4.23 5.06
CA ASP A 63 9.16 -3.42 5.94
C ASP A 63 7.93 -4.22 6.31
N SER A 64 7.81 -4.57 7.59
CA SER A 64 6.73 -5.43 8.07
C SER A 64 5.35 -4.78 7.96
N ARG A 65 5.27 -3.48 7.75
CA ARG A 65 3.99 -2.80 7.58
C ARG A 65 3.40 -3.03 6.19
N ILE A 66 4.19 -3.54 5.26
CA ILE A 66 3.80 -3.70 3.86
C ILE A 66 3.20 -5.08 3.65
N HIS A 67 2.00 -5.10 3.10
CA HIS A 67 1.29 -6.31 2.71
C HIS A 67 1.03 -6.26 1.21
N VAL A 68 1.25 -7.37 0.53
CA VAL A 68 1.11 -7.43 -0.92
C VAL A 68 -0.02 -8.38 -1.27
N ILE A 69 -0.88 -7.94 -2.15
CA ILE A 69 -1.95 -8.78 -2.71
C ILE A 69 -1.73 -8.84 -4.21
N HIS A 70 -1.50 -10.04 -4.71
CA HIS A 70 -1.41 -10.27 -6.16
C HIS A 70 -2.76 -10.75 -6.64
N LYS A 71 -3.28 -10.11 -7.68
CA LYS A 71 -4.58 -10.48 -8.20
C LYS A 71 -4.58 -10.42 -9.72
N LYS A 72 -5.54 -11.08 -10.33
CA LYS A 72 -5.75 -10.99 -11.76
C LYS A 72 -6.19 -9.57 -12.10
N ASN A 73 -5.74 -9.06 -13.23
CA ASN A 73 -6.09 -7.70 -13.65
C ASN A 73 -7.60 -7.51 -13.69
N GLY A 74 -8.08 -6.50 -13.00
CA GLY A 74 -9.50 -6.18 -12.94
C GLY A 74 -9.76 -4.68 -12.99
N GLY A 75 -8.71 -3.87 -13.04
CA GLY A 75 -8.83 -2.43 -13.12
C GLY A 75 -8.68 -1.73 -11.79
N LEU A 76 -8.59 -0.41 -11.85
CA LEU A 76 -8.29 0.43 -10.69
C LEU A 76 -9.34 0.30 -9.59
N SER A 77 -10.63 0.35 -9.97
CA SER A 77 -11.69 0.27 -8.97
C SER A 77 -11.68 -1.07 -8.26
N ASP A 78 -11.43 -2.15 -9.00
CA ASP A 78 -11.35 -3.47 -8.42
C ASP A 78 -10.17 -3.59 -7.46
N ALA A 79 -9.02 -3.06 -7.86
CA ALA A 79 -7.84 -3.08 -7.01
C ALA A 79 -8.08 -2.31 -5.70
N ARG A 80 -8.74 -1.14 -5.78
CA ARG A 80 -9.08 -0.38 -4.59
C ARG A 80 -10.01 -1.15 -3.67
N ASN A 81 -11.01 -1.83 -4.24
CA ASN A 81 -11.95 -2.60 -3.46
C ASN A 81 -11.26 -3.76 -2.75
N VAL A 82 -10.34 -4.43 -3.42
CA VAL A 82 -9.58 -5.50 -2.81
C VAL A 82 -8.77 -4.97 -1.63
N GLY A 83 -8.12 -3.81 -1.81
CA GLY A 83 -7.38 -3.18 -0.74
C GLY A 83 -8.27 -2.80 0.43
N LEU A 84 -9.46 -2.27 0.15
CA LEU A 84 -10.41 -1.91 1.19
C LEU A 84 -10.85 -3.13 1.99
N ASP A 85 -11.10 -4.25 1.33
CA ASP A 85 -11.50 -5.46 2.02
C ASP A 85 -10.42 -5.96 2.97
N TYR A 86 -9.17 -5.72 2.63
CA TYR A 86 -8.04 -6.16 3.45
C TYR A 86 -7.74 -5.20 4.59
N ALA A 87 -7.99 -3.90 4.40
CA ALA A 87 -7.56 -2.85 5.31
C ALA A 87 -8.23 -2.96 6.65
N VAL A 88 -7.45 -2.75 7.72
CA VAL A 88 -7.98 -2.76 9.08
C VAL A 88 -7.74 -1.44 9.80
N GLY A 89 -7.15 -0.45 9.14
CA GLY A 89 -6.88 0.84 9.74
C GLY A 89 -8.14 1.64 10.00
N GLU A 90 -8.04 2.57 10.93
CA GLU A 90 -9.16 3.45 11.26
C GLU A 90 -9.38 4.50 10.18
N TYR A 91 -8.31 4.86 9.47
CA TYR A 91 -8.36 5.81 8.36
C TYR A 91 -7.78 5.16 7.13
N ILE A 92 -8.29 5.51 5.95
CA ILE A 92 -7.88 4.90 4.71
C ILE A 92 -7.48 5.98 3.71
N PHE A 93 -6.29 5.83 3.14
CA PHE A 93 -5.82 6.68 2.05
C PHE A 93 -5.54 5.84 0.83
N PHE A 94 -5.91 6.37 -0.33
CA PHE A 94 -5.54 5.78 -1.61
C PHE A 94 -4.40 6.60 -2.18
N ARG A 95 -3.29 5.94 -2.46
CA ARG A 95 -2.11 6.59 -3.02
C ARG A 95 -2.04 6.29 -4.51
N ARG A 96 -2.00 7.32 -5.33
CA ARG A 96 -1.87 7.15 -6.77
C ARG A 96 -0.42 7.17 -7.20
N GLN A 97 -0.16 6.47 -8.27
CA GLN A 97 1.16 6.44 -8.88
C GLN A 97 1.43 7.70 -9.67
#